data_d7431fe92390f507498e0f0a0d18e508
#
_entry.id   d7431fe92390f507498e0f0a0d18e508
#
_cell.length_a   1.000
_cell.length_b   1.000
_cell.length_c   1.000
_cell.angle_alpha   90.00
_cell.angle_beta   90.00
_cell.angle_gamma   90.00
#
_symmetry.space_group_name_H-M   'P 1'
#
loop_
_entity.id
_entity.type
_entity.pdbx_description
1 polymer ?
#
loop_
_entity_poly.entity_id
_entity_poly.type
_entity_poly.pdbx_seq_one_letter_code
_entity_poly.pdbx_strand_id
1 'polypeptide(L)'
;TLALVFASVWRLEAYVDIYGLTRLRLAAYIWMGLVAAGLCIVAWQIWRDRPAVWMLLRSGALGAVVLYLCTFFSFDGAIARHNLSRHAEPDIHMLCDLSEDVIPAMAARFGPGWAAQCGTAYHLPRISHPADWREWGFRNWRLRRSLAAMTIEATAP
;
A
#
# COMPACT_ATOMS: atom_id res chain seq x y z
N THR A 1 -3.69 -27.65 -1.49
CA THR A 1 -3.01 -26.50 -0.82
C THR A 1 -3.27 -25.20 -1.58
N LEU A 2 -3.00 -25.10 -2.90
CA LEU A 2 -3.31 -23.91 -3.70
C LEU A 2 -4.80 -23.51 -3.66
N ALA A 3 -5.71 -24.50 -3.71
CA ALA A 3 -7.13 -24.24 -3.60
C ALA A 3 -7.53 -23.59 -2.25
N LEU A 4 -6.86 -23.96 -1.16
CA LEU A 4 -7.07 -23.32 0.15
C LEU A 4 -6.58 -21.87 0.16
N VAL A 5 -5.45 -21.59 -0.47
CA VAL A 5 -4.97 -20.21 -0.61
C VAL A 5 -5.99 -19.38 -1.41
N PHE A 6 -6.50 -19.92 -2.49
CA PHE A 6 -7.51 -19.24 -3.31
C PHE A 6 -8.80 -18.97 -2.54
N ALA A 7 -9.29 -19.95 -1.78
CA ALA A 7 -10.46 -19.79 -0.91
C ALA A 7 -10.22 -18.72 0.17
N SER A 8 -9.01 -18.65 0.72
CA SER A 8 -8.63 -17.64 1.71
C SER A 8 -8.60 -16.22 1.11
N VAL A 9 -8.08 -16.07 -0.12
CA VAL A 9 -8.11 -14.80 -0.85
C VAL A 9 -9.56 -14.37 -1.12
N TRP A 10 -10.40 -15.28 -1.61
CA TRP A 10 -11.82 -15.01 -1.86
C TRP A 10 -12.55 -14.54 -0.61
N ARG A 11 -12.31 -15.22 0.52
CA ARG A 11 -12.88 -14.80 1.81
C ARG A 11 -12.39 -13.43 2.24
N LEU A 12 -11.10 -13.15 2.07
CA LEU A 12 -10.52 -11.85 2.41
C LEU A 12 -11.10 -10.73 1.55
N GLU A 13 -11.33 -10.98 0.26
CA GLU A 13 -11.98 -10.05 -0.67
C GLU A 13 -13.37 -9.63 -0.15
N ALA A 14 -14.20 -10.61 0.24
CA ALA A 14 -15.52 -10.34 0.80
C ALA A 14 -15.46 -9.49 2.08
N TYR A 15 -14.43 -9.66 2.91
CA TYR A 15 -14.20 -8.80 4.08
C TYR A 15 -13.76 -7.39 3.70
N VAL A 16 -12.92 -7.25 2.69
CA VAL A 16 -12.44 -5.95 2.21
C VAL A 16 -13.58 -5.16 1.59
N ASP A 17 -14.49 -5.81 0.87
CA ASP A 17 -15.65 -5.15 0.26
C ASP A 17 -16.63 -4.57 1.30
N ILE A 18 -16.76 -5.21 2.47
CA ILE A 18 -17.67 -4.75 3.52
C ILE A 18 -17.00 -3.75 4.48
N TYR A 19 -15.79 -4.05 4.91
CA TYR A 19 -15.11 -3.33 5.99
C TYR A 19 -13.96 -2.44 5.53
N GLY A 20 -13.73 -2.34 4.22
CA GLY A 20 -12.63 -1.60 3.64
C GLY A 20 -11.26 -2.29 3.77
N LEU A 21 -10.28 -1.73 3.09
CA LEU A 21 -8.89 -2.19 3.09
C LEU A 21 -8.15 -1.60 4.29
N THR A 22 -7.43 -2.44 5.04
CA THR A 22 -6.56 -2.04 6.16
C THR A 22 -5.13 -2.52 5.93
N ARG A 23 -4.16 -1.98 6.71
CA ARG A 23 -2.74 -2.43 6.64
C ARG A 23 -2.60 -3.94 6.82
N LEU A 24 -3.32 -4.53 7.80
CA LEU A 24 -3.26 -5.96 8.05
C LEU A 24 -3.82 -6.80 6.90
N ARG A 25 -4.93 -6.36 6.29
CA ARG A 25 -5.51 -7.06 5.14
C ARG A 25 -4.61 -6.97 3.91
N LEU A 26 -4.01 -5.81 3.69
CA LEU A 26 -3.04 -5.63 2.59
C LEU A 26 -1.79 -6.50 2.81
N ALA A 27 -1.27 -6.56 4.04
CA ALA A 27 -0.17 -7.46 4.38
C ALA A 27 -0.56 -8.95 4.18
N ALA A 28 -1.80 -9.32 4.52
CA ALA A 28 -2.31 -10.67 4.30
C ALA A 28 -2.37 -11.02 2.79
N TYR A 29 -2.77 -10.10 1.91
CA TYR A 29 -2.72 -10.32 0.45
C TYR A 29 -1.30 -10.58 -0.04
N ILE A 30 -0.33 -9.76 0.40
CA ILE A 30 1.08 -9.94 0.03
C ILE A 30 1.60 -11.30 0.51
N TRP A 31 1.27 -11.67 1.75
CA TRP A 31 1.68 -12.94 2.33
C TRP A 31 1.07 -14.14 1.61
N MET A 32 -0.23 -14.10 1.31
CA MET A 32 -0.89 -15.15 0.55
C MET A 32 -0.32 -15.26 -0.88
N GLY A 33 -0.01 -14.14 -1.51
CA GLY A 33 0.67 -14.12 -2.81
C GLY A 33 2.06 -14.77 -2.76
N LEU A 34 2.85 -14.48 -1.71
CA LEU A 34 4.17 -15.11 -1.49
C LEU A 34 4.04 -16.62 -1.27
N VAL A 35 3.07 -17.06 -0.46
CA VAL A 35 2.80 -18.49 -0.23
C VAL A 35 2.40 -19.19 -1.52
N ALA A 36 1.48 -18.59 -2.30
CA ALA A 36 1.07 -19.16 -3.59
C ALA A 36 2.25 -19.28 -4.56
N ALA A 37 3.08 -18.23 -4.69
CA ALA A 37 4.26 -18.25 -5.54
C ALA A 37 5.30 -19.27 -5.06
N GLY A 38 5.51 -19.40 -3.76
CA GLY A 38 6.37 -20.42 -3.17
C GLY A 38 5.88 -21.85 -3.49
N LEU A 39 4.57 -22.10 -3.35
CA LEU A 39 3.98 -23.40 -3.72
C LEU A 39 4.14 -23.69 -5.21
N CYS A 40 4.03 -22.68 -6.08
CA CYS A 40 4.29 -22.85 -7.52
C CYS A 40 5.76 -23.19 -7.79
N ILE A 41 6.72 -22.57 -7.08
CA ILE A 41 8.15 -22.88 -7.19
C ILE A 41 8.40 -24.34 -6.78
N VAL A 42 7.81 -24.79 -5.67
CA VAL A 42 7.92 -26.18 -5.20
C VAL A 42 7.30 -27.16 -6.22
N ALA A 43 6.11 -26.89 -6.71
CA ALA A 43 5.46 -27.72 -7.73
C ALA A 43 6.31 -27.82 -9.00
N TRP A 44 6.88 -26.71 -9.44
CA TRP A 44 7.78 -26.66 -10.60
C TRP A 44 9.07 -27.44 -10.36
N GLN A 45 9.65 -27.34 -9.14
CA GLN A 45 10.83 -28.12 -8.76
C GLN A 45 10.58 -29.62 -8.89
N ILE A 46 9.46 -30.09 -8.32
CA ILE A 46 9.08 -31.51 -8.37
C ILE A 46 8.87 -31.96 -9.82
N TRP A 47 8.15 -31.18 -10.61
CA TRP A 47 7.85 -31.54 -11.99
C TRP A 47 9.10 -31.61 -12.88
N ARG A 48 10.10 -30.73 -12.60
CA ARG A 48 11.34 -30.61 -13.40
C ARG A 48 12.52 -31.35 -12.77
N ASP A 49 12.31 -32.06 -11.68
CA ASP A 49 13.34 -32.78 -10.92
C ASP A 49 14.58 -31.92 -10.63
N ARG A 50 14.34 -30.67 -10.14
CA ARG A 50 15.39 -29.72 -9.85
C ARG A 50 15.93 -29.93 -8.44
N PRO A 51 17.24 -29.65 -8.18
CA PRO A 51 17.83 -29.78 -6.86
C PRO A 51 17.22 -28.79 -5.86
N ALA A 52 17.22 -29.14 -4.57
CA ALA A 52 16.68 -28.30 -3.48
C ALA A 52 17.34 -26.92 -3.42
N VAL A 53 18.61 -26.81 -3.77
CA VAL A 53 19.36 -25.54 -3.82
C VAL A 53 18.71 -24.57 -4.84
N TRP A 54 18.24 -25.07 -5.97
CA TRP A 54 17.53 -24.26 -6.95
C TRP A 54 16.26 -23.65 -6.37
N MET A 55 15.48 -24.42 -5.61
CA MET A 55 14.27 -23.93 -4.93
C MET A 55 14.60 -22.85 -3.90
N LEU A 56 15.60 -23.08 -3.06
CA LEU A 56 16.01 -22.11 -2.02
C LEU A 56 16.44 -20.78 -2.64
N LEU A 57 17.26 -20.82 -3.69
CA LEU A 57 17.70 -19.60 -4.37
C LEU A 57 16.53 -18.84 -4.99
N ARG A 58 15.58 -19.53 -5.65
CA ARG A 58 14.42 -18.88 -6.26
C ARG A 58 13.45 -18.32 -5.24
N SER A 59 13.18 -19.06 -4.16
CA SER A 59 12.33 -18.57 -3.06
C SER A 59 12.97 -17.39 -2.34
N GLY A 60 14.28 -17.44 -2.09
CA GLY A 60 15.03 -16.32 -1.50
C GLY A 60 15.03 -15.09 -2.41
N ALA A 61 15.26 -15.27 -3.71
CA ALA A 61 15.19 -14.19 -4.68
C ALA A 61 13.79 -13.57 -4.76
N LEU A 62 12.72 -14.41 -4.76
CA LEU A 62 11.34 -13.92 -4.73
C LEU A 62 11.09 -13.07 -3.49
N GLY A 63 11.46 -13.56 -2.29
CA GLY A 63 11.32 -12.80 -1.05
C GLY A 63 12.08 -11.47 -1.08
N ALA A 64 13.32 -11.48 -1.53
CA ALA A 64 14.13 -10.26 -1.66
C ALA A 64 13.51 -9.24 -2.63
N VAL A 65 13.02 -9.69 -3.78
CA VAL A 65 12.34 -8.83 -4.76
C VAL A 65 11.07 -8.23 -4.18
N VAL A 66 10.23 -9.02 -3.50
CA VAL A 66 9.00 -8.52 -2.88
C VAL A 66 9.31 -7.51 -1.78
N LEU A 67 10.28 -7.78 -0.91
CA LEU A 67 10.71 -6.83 0.12
C LEU A 67 11.21 -5.53 -0.50
N TYR A 68 12.04 -5.62 -1.54
CA TYR A 68 12.53 -4.46 -2.27
C TYR A 68 11.38 -3.63 -2.87
N LEU A 69 10.42 -4.26 -3.55
CA LEU A 69 9.25 -3.57 -4.09
C LEU A 69 8.39 -2.92 -3.01
N CYS A 70 8.24 -3.56 -1.85
CA CYS A 70 7.50 -3.00 -0.71
C CYS A 70 8.11 -1.69 -0.19
N THR A 71 9.43 -1.47 -0.33
CA THR A 71 10.06 -0.19 0.08
C THR A 71 9.63 1.00 -0.76
N PHE A 72 9.26 0.78 -2.02
CA PHE A 72 8.80 1.84 -2.94
C PHE A 72 7.30 2.00 -2.98
N PHE A 73 6.56 1.03 -2.45
CA PHE A 73 5.10 1.04 -2.50
C PHE A 73 4.51 1.84 -1.33
N SER A 74 3.62 2.78 -1.64
CA SER A 74 2.88 3.53 -0.64
C SER A 74 1.62 2.76 -0.24
N PHE A 75 1.73 1.95 0.84
CA PHE A 75 0.61 1.13 1.33
C PHE A 75 -0.56 1.99 1.79
N ASP A 76 -0.29 3.03 2.57
CA ASP A 76 -1.32 3.89 3.13
C ASP A 76 -2.04 4.69 2.03
N GLY A 77 -1.29 5.17 1.03
CA GLY A 77 -1.90 5.81 -0.14
C GLY A 77 -2.75 4.86 -0.98
N ALA A 78 -2.38 3.57 -1.07
CA ALA A 78 -3.19 2.56 -1.75
C ALA A 78 -4.47 2.25 -0.97
N ILE A 79 -4.38 2.10 0.36
CA ILE A 79 -5.51 1.90 1.27
C ILE A 79 -6.49 3.06 1.16
N ALA A 80 -6.01 4.30 1.22
CA ALA A 80 -6.84 5.48 1.10
C ALA A 80 -7.58 5.54 -0.24
N ARG A 81 -6.86 5.35 -1.36
CA ARG A 81 -7.49 5.34 -2.69
C ARG A 81 -8.55 4.26 -2.82
N HIS A 82 -8.28 3.05 -2.35
CA HIS A 82 -9.23 1.94 -2.40
C HIS A 82 -10.50 2.26 -1.61
N ASN A 83 -10.35 2.65 -0.34
CA ASN A 83 -11.49 2.92 0.54
C ASN A 83 -12.31 4.13 0.09
N LEU A 84 -11.67 5.20 -0.36
CA LEU A 84 -12.36 6.39 -0.86
C LEU A 84 -13.06 6.16 -2.20
N SER A 85 -12.61 5.22 -3.03
CA SER A 85 -13.23 4.92 -4.32
C SER A 85 -14.38 3.91 -4.22
N ARG A 86 -14.32 3.00 -3.25
CA ARG A 86 -15.29 1.89 -3.13
C ARG A 86 -16.43 2.17 -2.13
N HIS A 87 -16.18 2.98 -1.11
CA HIS A 87 -17.15 3.25 -0.05
C HIS A 87 -17.73 4.66 -0.17
N ALA A 88 -19.05 4.77 -0.17
CA ALA A 88 -19.73 6.07 -0.18
C ALA A 88 -19.47 6.85 1.11
N GLU A 89 -19.42 6.14 2.25
CA GLU A 89 -19.12 6.67 3.57
C GLU A 89 -17.85 5.99 4.11
N PRO A 90 -16.64 6.45 3.74
CA PRO A 90 -15.40 5.90 4.23
C PRO A 90 -15.19 6.26 5.70
N ASP A 91 -14.55 5.37 6.47
CA ASP A 91 -14.12 5.67 7.83
C ASP A 91 -12.97 6.70 7.81
N ILE A 92 -13.34 7.97 8.01
CA ILE A 92 -12.42 9.10 7.98
C ILE A 92 -11.42 9.01 9.13
N HIS A 93 -11.83 8.54 10.32
CA HIS A 93 -10.94 8.40 11.46
C HIS A 93 -9.80 7.42 11.15
N MET A 94 -10.13 6.27 10.58
CA MET A 94 -9.13 5.30 10.15
C MET A 94 -8.18 5.89 9.08
N LEU A 95 -8.70 6.69 8.16
CA LEU A 95 -7.87 7.34 7.12
C LEU A 95 -6.92 8.40 7.71
N CYS A 96 -7.36 9.13 8.73
CA CYS A 96 -6.55 10.15 9.40
C CYS A 96 -5.43 9.54 10.26
N ASP A 97 -5.56 8.29 10.71
CA ASP A 97 -4.52 7.56 11.45
C ASP A 97 -3.43 6.95 10.54
N LEU A 98 -3.61 7.02 9.23
CA LEU A 98 -2.60 6.59 8.26
C LEU A 98 -1.50 7.65 8.10
N SER A 99 -0.44 7.31 7.35
CA SER A 99 0.66 8.23 7.07
C SER A 99 0.26 9.35 6.10
N GLU A 100 1.14 10.34 5.95
CA GLU A 100 0.98 11.48 5.04
C GLU A 100 0.72 11.11 3.57
N ASP A 101 1.00 9.86 3.19
CA ASP A 101 0.74 9.31 1.85
C ASP A 101 -0.75 9.29 1.47
N VAL A 102 -1.67 9.49 2.43
CA VAL A 102 -3.12 9.56 2.16
C VAL A 102 -3.56 10.94 1.65
N ILE A 103 -2.77 11.98 1.89
CA ILE A 103 -3.12 13.38 1.57
C ILE A 103 -3.60 13.56 0.12
N PRO A 104 -2.91 13.04 -0.92
CA PRO A 104 -3.35 13.19 -2.29
C PRO A 104 -4.75 12.60 -2.54
N ALA A 105 -5.06 11.46 -1.91
CA ALA A 105 -6.35 10.80 -2.07
C ALA A 105 -7.46 11.54 -1.32
N MET A 106 -7.18 12.05 -0.13
CA MET A 106 -8.10 12.86 0.66
C MET A 106 -8.41 14.20 -0.03
N ALA A 107 -7.38 14.88 -0.52
CA ALA A 107 -7.53 16.14 -1.24
C ALA A 107 -8.34 15.96 -2.54
N ALA A 108 -8.13 14.89 -3.27
CA ALA A 108 -8.89 14.57 -4.48
C ALA A 108 -10.38 14.30 -4.19
N ARG A 109 -10.71 13.72 -3.03
CA ARG A 109 -12.10 13.36 -2.66
C ARG A 109 -12.86 14.51 -2.00
N PHE A 110 -12.20 15.25 -1.10
CA PHE A 110 -12.84 16.25 -0.23
C PHE A 110 -12.42 17.70 -0.56
N GLY A 111 -11.54 17.89 -1.54
CA GLY A 111 -11.02 19.21 -1.89
C GLY A 111 -10.05 19.77 -0.84
N PRO A 112 -9.75 21.09 -0.89
CA PRO A 112 -8.75 21.73 -0.02
C PRO A 112 -9.14 21.73 1.47
N GLY A 113 -10.43 21.50 1.79
CA GLY A 113 -10.93 21.42 3.17
C GLY A 113 -10.76 20.06 3.85
N TRP A 114 -10.09 19.09 3.24
CA TRP A 114 -9.96 17.73 3.76
C TRP A 114 -9.35 17.68 5.18
N ALA A 115 -8.44 18.58 5.49
CA ALA A 115 -7.77 18.63 6.81
C ALA A 115 -8.76 18.87 7.96
N ALA A 116 -9.86 19.58 7.71
CA ALA A 116 -10.92 19.78 8.70
C ALA A 116 -11.64 18.48 9.08
N GLN A 117 -11.61 17.48 8.20
CA GLN A 117 -12.20 16.17 8.45
C GLN A 117 -11.41 15.37 9.50
N CYS A 118 -10.10 15.60 9.60
CA CYS A 118 -9.22 14.90 10.52
C CYS A 118 -9.08 15.62 11.89
N GLY A 119 -9.61 16.82 12.05
CA GLY A 119 -9.49 17.60 13.29
C GLY A 119 -8.04 17.98 13.59
N THR A 120 -7.70 18.07 14.89
CA THR A 120 -6.35 18.48 15.37
C THR A 120 -5.31 17.35 15.33
N ALA A 121 -5.69 16.13 15.00
CA ALA A 121 -4.80 14.95 15.02
C ALA A 121 -3.76 14.96 13.89
N TYR A 122 -3.99 15.73 12.84
CA TYR A 122 -3.12 15.76 11.66
C TYR A 122 -2.05 16.86 11.81
N HIS A 123 -0.84 16.48 12.12
CA HIS A 123 0.30 17.38 12.16
C HIS A 123 0.87 17.59 10.74
N LEU A 124 0.29 18.53 10.00
CA LEU A 124 0.74 19.01 8.68
C LEU A 124 2.21 19.50 8.59
N PRO A 125 2.90 19.88 9.69
CA PRO A 125 4.21 20.53 9.57
C PRO A 125 5.36 19.65 9.09
N ARG A 126 5.22 18.33 9.01
CA ARG A 126 6.33 17.43 8.63
C ARG A 126 6.54 17.22 7.13
N ILE A 127 5.71 17.81 6.28
CA ILE A 127 5.93 17.86 4.83
C ILE A 127 6.99 18.93 4.46
N SER A 128 7.68 19.50 5.44
CA SER A 128 8.77 20.47 5.23
C SER A 128 9.92 19.85 4.42
N HIS A 129 10.61 20.70 3.67
CA HIS A 129 11.81 20.31 2.93
C HIS A 129 12.80 19.61 3.87
N PRO A 130 13.45 18.50 3.44
CA PRO A 130 14.45 17.85 4.26
C PRO A 130 15.55 18.88 4.57
N ALA A 131 15.86 19.04 5.85
CA ALA A 131 16.93 19.93 6.29
C ALA A 131 18.30 19.34 5.93
N ASP A 132 18.39 18.01 5.76
CA ASP A 132 19.61 17.29 5.43
C ASP A 132 19.31 16.22 4.36
N TRP A 133 20.34 15.85 3.57
CA TRP A 133 20.27 14.77 2.58
C TRP A 133 19.88 13.41 3.20
N ARG A 134 20.14 13.21 4.50
CA ARG A 134 19.77 12.01 5.26
C ARG A 134 18.27 11.85 5.45
N GLU A 135 17.53 12.94 5.44
CA GLU A 135 16.07 12.96 5.53
C GLU A 135 15.41 12.73 4.16
N TRP A 136 16.23 12.67 3.10
CA TRP A 136 15.71 12.41 1.75
C TRP A 136 15.18 10.99 1.63
N GLY A 137 13.93 10.85 1.24
CA GLY A 137 13.28 9.58 0.95
C GLY A 137 12.49 9.66 -0.34
N PHE A 138 12.58 8.62 -1.18
CA PHE A 138 11.86 8.56 -2.45
C PHE A 138 10.35 8.75 -2.27
N ARG A 139 9.75 8.16 -1.23
CA ARG A 139 8.32 8.30 -0.92
C ARG A 139 7.97 9.75 -0.60
N ASN A 140 8.73 10.40 0.27
CA ASN A 140 8.54 11.81 0.65
C ASN A 140 8.75 12.75 -0.54
N TRP A 141 9.73 12.47 -1.40
CA TRP A 141 9.94 13.24 -2.62
C TRP A 141 8.74 13.13 -3.58
N ARG A 142 8.22 11.91 -3.78
CA ARG A 142 7.05 11.66 -4.63
C ARG A 142 5.80 12.36 -4.07
N LEU A 143 5.57 12.26 -2.75
CA LEU A 143 4.46 12.93 -2.08
C LEU A 143 4.53 14.45 -2.26
N ARG A 144 5.67 15.07 -2.00
CA ARG A 144 5.87 16.51 -2.20
C ARG A 144 5.59 16.95 -3.64
N ARG A 145 6.04 16.17 -4.61
CA ARG A 145 5.77 16.46 -6.02
C ARG A 145 4.28 16.41 -6.35
N SER A 146 3.53 15.47 -5.81
CA SER A 146 2.09 15.40 -6.01
C SER A 146 1.34 16.55 -5.32
N LEU A 147 1.79 16.98 -4.14
CA LEU A 147 1.20 18.12 -3.43
C LEU A 147 1.48 19.44 -4.15
N ALA A 148 2.68 19.64 -4.67
CA ALA A 148 3.03 20.82 -5.46
C ALA A 148 2.16 20.91 -6.73
N ALA A 149 1.88 19.81 -7.40
CA ALA A 149 0.98 19.77 -8.55
C ALA A 149 -0.45 20.19 -8.18
N MET A 150 -0.98 19.70 -7.07
CA MET A 150 -2.32 20.08 -6.58
C MET A 150 -2.42 21.56 -6.17
N THR A 151 -1.36 22.14 -5.60
CA THR A 151 -1.34 23.55 -5.24
C THR A 151 -1.37 24.43 -6.50
N ILE A 152 -0.69 24.03 -7.57
CA ILE A 152 -0.70 24.74 -8.85
C ILE A 152 -2.10 24.71 -9.48
N GLU A 153 -2.78 23.56 -9.46
CA GLU A 153 -4.15 23.44 -9.96
C GLU A 153 -5.16 24.28 -9.17
N ALA A 154 -4.99 24.38 -7.83
CA ALA A 154 -5.87 25.18 -6.97
C ALA A 154 -5.64 26.70 -7.12
N THR A 155 -4.52 27.12 -7.70
CA THR A 155 -4.16 28.54 -7.93
C THR A 155 -4.29 28.97 -9.38
N ALA A 156 -4.65 28.07 -10.30
CA ALA A 156 -4.93 28.42 -11.70
C ALA A 156 -6.29 29.13 -11.80
N PRO A 157 -6.36 30.32 -12.42
CA PRO A 157 -7.60 31.10 -12.57
C PRO A 157 -8.62 30.45 -13.48
#